data_e68605fcb209b8b01640ef1bc38207d0
#
_entry.id   e68605fcb209b8b01640ef1bc38207d0
#
_cell.length_a   1.000
_cell.length_b   1.000
_cell.length_c   1.000
_cell.angle_alpha   90.00
_cell.angle_beta   90.00
_cell.angle_gamma   90.00
#
_symmetry.space_group_name_H-M   'P 1'
#
loop_
_entity.id
_entity.type
_entity.pdbx_description
1 polymer ?
#
loop_
_entity_poly.entity_id
_entity_poly.type
_entity_poly.pdbx_seq_one_letter_code
_entity_poly.pdbx_strand_id
1 'polypeptide(L)'
;MRPATLDEVVGQEHIIGKDKLLYRAIKADKISSIIFYGPPGTGKTTLAKVIANTTKANFVQMNATTSGKKDMQEAVADAKESLGMYQKKTILFIDEIHRFNKAQQDYLLPFVEDGTIILIGATTENPYFEVNGALLSRSSIFELQPLAKEDIKTLITRAVYDTVKGMGSYQAVIEEDALEFLADISGGDARSALNAVELGILTTERGADGKIHITLDVASECIQKRVVKYDKTGDNHYDTISAFIKSMRGSDPDAAV
;
A
#
# COMPACT_ATOMS: atom_id res chain seq x y z
N MET A 1 -9.68 -7.78 7.53
CA MET A 1 -9.37 -7.88 6.08
C MET A 1 -7.87 -7.96 5.71
N ARG A 2 -6.94 -7.61 6.61
CA ARG A 2 -5.51 -7.66 6.25
C ARG A 2 -5.03 -9.11 6.11
N PRO A 3 -4.33 -9.47 5.02
CA PRO A 3 -3.74 -10.79 4.84
C PRO A 3 -2.67 -11.06 5.90
N ALA A 4 -2.56 -12.31 6.34
CA ALA A 4 -1.55 -12.77 7.26
C ALA A 4 -0.35 -13.42 6.52
N THR A 5 -0.60 -13.99 5.36
CA THR A 5 0.38 -14.71 4.54
C THR A 5 0.48 -14.12 3.13
N LEU A 6 1.55 -14.45 2.40
CA LEU A 6 1.73 -14.03 1.01
C LEU A 6 0.63 -14.58 0.09
N ASP A 7 0.15 -15.78 0.34
CA ASP A 7 -0.88 -16.42 -0.50
C ASP A 7 -2.27 -15.78 -0.33
N GLU A 8 -2.48 -15.02 0.75
CA GLU A 8 -3.72 -14.25 0.96
C GLU A 8 -3.70 -12.87 0.29
N VAL A 9 -2.52 -12.39 -0.12
CA VAL A 9 -2.39 -11.10 -0.79
C VAL A 9 -3.05 -11.17 -2.16
N VAL A 10 -3.86 -10.18 -2.48
CA VAL A 10 -4.55 -10.08 -3.77
C VAL A 10 -3.83 -9.05 -4.63
N GLY A 11 -3.62 -9.40 -5.89
CA GLY A 11 -2.90 -8.56 -6.85
C GLY A 11 -1.38 -8.51 -6.64
N GLN A 12 -0.70 -7.60 -7.35
CA GLN A 12 0.75 -7.39 -7.31
C GLN A 12 1.57 -8.63 -7.73
N GLU A 13 1.03 -9.50 -8.57
CA GLU A 13 1.69 -10.75 -8.99
C GLU A 13 3.05 -10.52 -9.68
N HIS A 14 3.23 -9.36 -10.30
CA HIS A 14 4.49 -8.96 -10.93
C HIS A 14 5.64 -8.80 -9.92
N ILE A 15 5.32 -8.62 -8.62
CA ILE A 15 6.29 -8.47 -7.52
C ILE A 15 6.34 -9.74 -6.65
N ILE A 16 5.15 -10.26 -6.28
CA ILE A 16 5.00 -11.33 -5.28
C ILE A 16 4.58 -12.68 -5.86
N GLY A 17 4.51 -12.83 -7.20
CA GLY A 17 4.33 -14.13 -7.83
C GLY A 17 5.38 -15.14 -7.36
N LYS A 18 5.05 -16.43 -7.29
CA LYS A 18 5.91 -17.48 -6.72
C LYS A 18 7.30 -17.58 -7.37
N ASP A 19 7.42 -17.18 -8.62
CA ASP A 19 8.66 -17.12 -9.41
C ASP A 19 9.47 -15.81 -9.19
N LYS A 20 8.88 -14.82 -8.55
CA LYS A 20 9.49 -13.49 -8.41
C LYS A 20 10.54 -13.43 -7.31
N LEU A 21 11.49 -12.51 -7.50
CA LEU A 21 12.62 -12.33 -6.59
C LEU A 21 12.16 -12.09 -5.15
N LEU A 22 11.19 -11.17 -4.96
CA LEU A 22 10.74 -10.80 -3.62
C LEU A 22 10.11 -11.99 -2.90
N TYR A 23 9.25 -12.77 -3.58
CA TYR A 23 8.63 -13.97 -2.99
C TYR A 23 9.70 -14.96 -2.52
N ARG A 24 10.69 -15.25 -3.38
CA ARG A 24 11.78 -16.20 -3.06
C ARG A 24 12.64 -15.69 -1.92
N ALA A 25 12.96 -14.39 -1.88
CA ALA A 25 13.74 -13.77 -0.81
C ALA A 25 13.01 -13.84 0.55
N ILE A 26 11.69 -13.60 0.56
CA ILE A 26 10.86 -13.73 1.76
C ILE A 26 10.85 -15.17 2.26
N LYS A 27 10.63 -16.15 1.38
CA LYS A 27 10.61 -17.58 1.76
C LYS A 27 11.96 -18.09 2.25
N ALA A 28 13.05 -17.54 1.75
CA ALA A 28 14.41 -17.88 2.16
C ALA A 28 14.90 -17.11 3.40
N ASP A 29 14.09 -16.21 3.98
CA ASP A 29 14.49 -15.25 5.04
C ASP A 29 15.78 -14.46 4.69
N LYS A 30 15.92 -14.09 3.42
CA LYS A 30 17.06 -13.33 2.88
C LYS A 30 16.59 -11.99 2.30
N ILE A 31 15.88 -11.22 3.13
CA ILE A 31 15.35 -9.92 2.73
C ILE A 31 16.39 -8.86 3.01
N SER A 32 16.68 -8.03 2.02
CA SER A 32 17.35 -6.74 2.16
C SER A 32 16.33 -5.62 2.40
N SER A 33 16.81 -4.40 2.60
CA SER A 33 15.93 -3.24 2.66
C SER A 33 15.16 -3.04 1.35
N ILE A 34 13.94 -2.50 1.46
CA ILE A 34 12.97 -2.40 0.36
C ILE A 34 12.37 -1.01 0.37
N ILE A 35 12.16 -0.45 -0.81
CA ILE A 35 11.30 0.72 -1.01
C ILE A 35 10.12 0.32 -1.87
N PHE A 36 8.91 0.41 -1.31
CA PHE A 36 7.66 0.28 -2.04
C PHE A 36 7.16 1.65 -2.47
N TYR A 37 6.92 1.82 -3.76
CA TYR A 37 6.29 3.04 -4.25
C TYR A 37 5.09 2.73 -5.13
N GLY A 38 4.21 3.71 -5.33
CA GLY A 38 3.02 3.58 -6.15
C GLY A 38 1.79 4.21 -5.51
N PRO A 39 0.64 4.21 -6.20
CA PRO A 39 -0.58 4.88 -5.78
C PRO A 39 -1.05 4.45 -4.39
N PRO A 40 -1.85 5.29 -3.71
CA PRO A 40 -2.47 4.89 -2.44
C PRO A 40 -3.42 3.70 -2.62
N GLY A 41 -3.63 2.93 -1.54
CA GLY A 41 -4.55 1.79 -1.56
C GLY A 41 -4.07 0.53 -2.25
N THR A 42 -2.85 0.51 -2.80
CA THR A 42 -2.26 -0.64 -3.53
C THR A 42 -1.67 -1.73 -2.64
N GLY A 43 -1.66 -1.53 -1.31
CA GLY A 43 -1.25 -2.57 -0.37
C GLY A 43 0.17 -2.47 0.20
N LYS A 44 0.89 -1.34 0.04
CA LYS A 44 2.27 -1.14 0.54
C LYS A 44 2.45 -1.54 2.01
N THR A 45 1.68 -0.96 2.91
CA THR A 45 1.71 -1.27 4.35
C THR A 45 1.29 -2.72 4.64
N THR A 46 0.35 -3.24 3.88
CA THR A 46 -0.14 -4.61 4.00
C THR A 46 0.96 -5.60 3.65
N LEU A 47 1.64 -5.38 2.53
CA LEU A 47 2.73 -6.24 2.08
C LEU A 47 3.91 -6.23 3.08
N ALA A 48 4.27 -5.06 3.61
CA ALA A 48 5.30 -4.96 4.65
C ALA A 48 4.98 -5.80 5.90
N LYS A 49 3.71 -5.79 6.35
CA LYS A 49 3.26 -6.62 7.49
C LYS A 49 3.29 -8.12 7.18
N VAL A 50 2.88 -8.50 5.98
CA VAL A 50 2.95 -9.91 5.53
C VAL A 50 4.39 -10.41 5.48
N ILE A 51 5.31 -9.57 5.01
CA ILE A 51 6.74 -9.87 5.03
C ILE A 51 7.23 -10.12 6.45
N ALA A 52 6.93 -9.21 7.38
CA ALA A 52 7.35 -9.34 8.77
C ALA A 52 6.78 -10.61 9.44
N ASN A 53 5.51 -10.91 9.19
CA ASN A 53 4.87 -12.13 9.71
C ASN A 53 5.54 -13.41 9.16
N THR A 54 5.87 -13.41 7.87
CA THR A 54 6.46 -14.58 7.20
C THR A 54 7.89 -14.84 7.68
N THR A 55 8.67 -13.78 7.93
CA THR A 55 10.06 -13.85 8.38
C THR A 55 10.20 -13.89 9.90
N LYS A 56 9.08 -13.84 10.63
CA LYS A 56 9.05 -13.78 12.10
C LYS A 56 9.87 -12.64 12.71
N ALA A 57 10.12 -11.59 11.92
CA ALA A 57 10.81 -10.40 12.37
C ALA A 57 9.93 -9.55 13.27
N ASN A 58 10.54 -8.75 14.15
CA ASN A 58 9.81 -7.68 14.82
C ASN A 58 9.37 -6.66 13.79
N PHE A 59 8.16 -6.10 13.98
CA PHE A 59 7.62 -5.09 13.07
C PHE A 59 7.39 -3.79 13.83
N VAL A 60 8.20 -2.78 13.52
CA VAL A 60 8.04 -1.42 14.03
C VAL A 60 7.52 -0.55 12.90
N GLN A 61 6.40 0.13 13.11
CA GLN A 61 5.78 0.99 12.12
C GLN A 61 5.91 2.45 12.55
N MET A 62 6.41 3.28 11.64
CA MET A 62 6.47 4.72 11.76
C MET A 62 5.75 5.39 10.61
N ASN A 63 5.28 6.61 10.82
CA ASN A 63 4.78 7.48 9.76
C ASN A 63 5.64 8.74 9.75
N ALA A 64 6.30 9.01 8.62
CA ALA A 64 7.24 10.13 8.52
C ALA A 64 6.58 11.52 8.66
N THR A 65 5.25 11.60 8.55
CA THR A 65 4.52 12.85 8.78
C THR A 65 4.35 13.20 10.27
N THR A 66 4.38 12.19 11.14
CA THR A 66 4.12 12.36 12.60
C THR A 66 5.29 11.97 13.47
N SER A 67 6.19 11.11 12.98
CA SER A 67 7.35 10.62 13.73
C SER A 67 8.57 11.53 13.56
N GLY A 68 9.32 11.70 14.64
CA GLY A 68 10.51 12.54 14.68
C GLY A 68 11.80 11.73 14.93
N LYS A 69 12.90 12.46 15.13
CA LYS A 69 14.22 11.86 15.40
C LYS A 69 14.22 10.98 16.66
N LYS A 70 13.45 11.38 17.69
CA LYS A 70 13.38 10.62 18.96
C LYS A 70 12.76 9.24 18.72
N ASP A 71 11.67 9.17 17.99
CA ASP A 71 10.98 7.91 17.68
C ASP A 71 11.88 6.96 16.90
N MET A 72 12.68 7.50 15.96
CA MET A 72 13.67 6.71 15.23
C MET A 72 14.77 6.17 16.14
N GLN A 73 15.24 6.99 17.10
CA GLN A 73 16.27 6.58 18.06
C GLN A 73 15.78 5.44 18.96
N GLU A 74 14.55 5.55 19.46
CA GLU A 74 13.90 4.50 20.26
C GLU A 74 13.75 3.21 19.45
N ALA A 75 13.23 3.28 18.23
CA ALA A 75 13.07 2.12 17.37
C ALA A 75 14.39 1.41 17.04
N VAL A 76 15.47 2.18 16.82
CA VAL A 76 16.80 1.62 16.58
C VAL A 76 17.39 1.00 17.85
N ALA A 77 17.18 1.61 19.03
CA ALA A 77 17.62 1.06 20.30
C ALA A 77 16.96 -0.29 20.58
N ASP A 78 15.62 -0.37 20.40
CA ASP A 78 14.85 -1.60 20.56
C ASP A 78 15.29 -2.68 19.54
N ALA A 79 15.59 -2.28 18.31
CA ALA A 79 16.09 -3.20 17.30
C ALA A 79 17.46 -3.79 17.67
N LYS A 80 18.39 -2.98 18.21
CA LYS A 80 19.69 -3.43 18.69
C LYS A 80 19.55 -4.43 19.85
N GLU A 81 18.70 -4.11 20.81
CA GLU A 81 18.42 -4.98 21.94
C GLU A 81 17.83 -6.31 21.47
N SER A 82 16.83 -6.27 20.58
CA SER A 82 16.20 -7.47 20.01
C SER A 82 17.18 -8.34 19.25
N LEU A 83 18.07 -7.73 18.48
CA LEU A 83 19.11 -8.46 17.74
C LEU A 83 20.15 -9.05 18.68
N GLY A 84 20.62 -8.29 19.69
CA GLY A 84 21.64 -8.73 20.62
C GLY A 84 21.18 -9.83 21.57
N MET A 85 20.00 -9.66 22.17
CA MET A 85 19.49 -10.60 23.19
C MET A 85 18.77 -11.82 22.59
N TYR A 86 18.03 -11.61 21.49
CA TYR A 86 17.12 -12.64 20.97
C TYR A 86 17.47 -13.12 19.57
N GLN A 87 18.52 -12.59 18.95
CA GLN A 87 18.89 -12.85 17.54
C GLN A 87 17.72 -12.60 16.58
N LYS A 88 16.82 -11.69 16.96
CA LYS A 88 15.61 -11.41 16.22
C LYS A 88 15.76 -10.14 15.41
N LYS A 89 15.61 -10.26 14.09
CA LYS A 89 15.65 -9.14 13.15
C LYS A 89 14.48 -8.19 13.38
N THR A 90 14.66 -6.91 13.11
CA THR A 90 13.60 -5.90 13.16
C THR A 90 13.40 -5.29 11.78
N ILE A 91 12.16 -5.35 11.30
CA ILE A 91 11.70 -4.61 10.14
C ILE A 91 11.19 -3.26 10.63
N LEU A 92 11.87 -2.19 10.22
CA LEU A 92 11.40 -0.82 10.42
C LEU A 92 10.64 -0.37 9.17
N PHE A 93 9.30 -0.34 9.29
CA PHE A 93 8.44 0.16 8.23
C PHE A 93 8.21 1.67 8.40
N ILE A 94 8.55 2.44 7.37
CA ILE A 94 8.35 3.89 7.36
C ILE A 94 7.35 4.24 6.26
N ASP A 95 6.15 4.65 6.67
CA ASP A 95 5.13 5.15 5.74
C ASP A 95 5.44 6.60 5.37
N GLU A 96 5.22 6.96 4.11
CA GLU A 96 5.51 8.28 3.53
C GLU A 96 6.99 8.71 3.73
N ILE A 97 7.94 7.78 3.51
CA ILE A 97 9.37 7.99 3.78
C ILE A 97 9.95 9.27 3.14
N HIS A 98 9.37 9.74 2.04
CA HIS A 98 9.74 11.00 1.37
C HIS A 98 9.52 12.25 2.24
N ARG A 99 8.71 12.15 3.31
CA ARG A 99 8.50 13.24 4.28
C ARG A 99 9.64 13.40 5.27
N PHE A 100 10.49 12.41 5.44
CA PHE A 100 11.72 12.58 6.20
C PHE A 100 12.72 13.43 5.43
N ASN A 101 13.33 14.38 6.12
CA ASN A 101 14.42 15.17 5.54
C ASN A 101 15.69 14.31 5.36
N LYS A 102 16.67 14.84 4.62
CA LYS A 102 17.91 14.12 4.33
C LYS A 102 18.65 13.66 5.60
N ALA A 103 18.72 14.50 6.63
CA ALA A 103 19.40 14.13 7.87
C ALA A 103 18.70 12.99 8.64
N GLN A 104 17.38 12.91 8.55
CA GLN A 104 16.61 11.80 9.12
C GLN A 104 16.82 10.51 8.33
N GLN A 105 16.84 10.60 7.01
CA GLN A 105 17.13 9.45 6.15
C GLN A 105 18.60 8.98 6.32
N ASP A 106 19.55 9.89 6.42
CA ASP A 106 20.97 9.59 6.68
C ASP A 106 21.19 8.92 8.03
N TYR A 107 20.39 9.29 9.04
CA TYR A 107 20.48 8.66 10.36
C TYR A 107 20.23 7.16 10.33
N LEU A 108 19.42 6.67 9.39
CA LEU A 108 19.09 5.23 9.28
C LEU A 108 20.19 4.42 8.59
N LEU A 109 21.06 5.06 7.79
CA LEU A 109 22.05 4.40 6.96
C LEU A 109 22.95 3.42 7.72
N PRO A 110 23.60 3.80 8.84
CA PRO A 110 24.49 2.88 9.57
C PRO A 110 23.78 1.61 10.02
N PHE A 111 22.52 1.71 10.41
CA PHE A 111 21.72 0.60 10.95
C PHE A 111 21.14 -0.31 9.85
N VAL A 112 21.00 0.22 8.65
CA VAL A 112 20.69 -0.57 7.44
C VAL A 112 21.95 -1.30 6.98
N GLU A 113 23.10 -0.66 7.03
CA GLU A 113 24.39 -1.22 6.61
C GLU A 113 24.88 -2.36 7.50
N ASP A 114 24.74 -2.20 8.82
CA ASP A 114 25.17 -3.20 9.80
C ASP A 114 24.10 -4.31 10.03
N GLY A 115 22.92 -4.17 9.39
CA GLY A 115 21.85 -5.15 9.51
C GLY A 115 21.05 -5.09 10.83
N THR A 116 21.24 -4.05 11.65
CA THR A 116 20.45 -3.82 12.86
C THR A 116 18.97 -3.72 12.53
N ILE A 117 18.66 -3.04 11.42
CA ILE A 117 17.30 -2.93 10.89
C ILE A 117 17.23 -3.37 9.42
N ILE A 118 16.10 -3.93 9.05
CA ILE A 118 15.68 -4.08 7.66
C ILE A 118 14.67 -2.95 7.40
N LEU A 119 15.08 -1.98 6.59
CA LEU A 119 14.19 -0.87 6.24
C LEU A 119 13.18 -1.29 5.19
N ILE A 120 11.89 -1.05 5.43
CA ILE A 120 10.87 -1.07 4.39
C ILE A 120 10.25 0.33 4.32
N GLY A 121 10.66 1.12 3.34
CA GLY A 121 10.07 2.43 3.07
C GLY A 121 8.85 2.31 2.15
N ALA A 122 7.81 3.11 2.42
CA ALA A 122 6.66 3.26 1.53
C ALA A 122 6.49 4.72 1.12
N THR A 123 6.18 4.95 -0.14
CA THR A 123 5.93 6.30 -0.67
C THR A 123 4.92 6.26 -1.80
N THR A 124 4.21 7.36 -2.00
CA THR A 124 3.38 7.61 -3.18
C THR A 124 4.14 8.36 -4.28
N GLU A 125 5.29 8.92 -3.93
CA GLU A 125 6.14 9.70 -4.82
C GLU A 125 7.23 8.83 -5.46
N ASN A 126 7.84 9.35 -6.54
CA ASN A 126 8.96 8.65 -7.17
C ASN A 126 10.18 8.62 -6.25
N PRO A 127 10.62 7.44 -5.79
CA PRO A 127 11.69 7.34 -4.80
C PRO A 127 13.05 7.86 -5.32
N TYR A 128 13.28 7.86 -6.61
CA TYR A 128 14.55 8.33 -7.18
C TYR A 128 14.78 9.84 -7.00
N PHE A 129 13.71 10.61 -6.77
CA PHE A 129 13.81 12.04 -6.51
C PHE A 129 13.74 12.38 -5.02
N GLU A 130 13.00 11.59 -4.25
CA GLU A 130 12.60 11.94 -2.89
C GLU A 130 13.38 11.17 -1.81
N VAL A 131 13.89 9.98 -2.13
CA VAL A 131 14.64 9.18 -1.17
C VAL A 131 16.14 9.35 -1.40
N ASN A 132 16.91 9.42 -0.29
CA ASN A 132 18.35 9.56 -0.36
C ASN A 132 18.99 8.43 -1.19
N GLY A 133 19.83 8.82 -2.15
CA GLY A 133 20.53 7.88 -3.03
C GLY A 133 21.35 6.81 -2.29
N ALA A 134 21.87 7.12 -1.11
CA ALA A 134 22.56 6.15 -0.27
C ALA A 134 21.64 5.06 0.29
N LEU A 135 20.41 5.39 0.66
CA LEU A 135 19.37 4.40 1.03
C LEU A 135 18.91 3.60 -0.17
N LEU A 136 18.68 4.26 -1.32
CA LEU A 136 18.27 3.59 -2.55
C LEU A 136 19.28 2.53 -3.01
N SER A 137 20.57 2.87 -2.97
CA SER A 137 21.63 1.94 -3.38
C SER A 137 21.71 0.67 -2.53
N ARG A 138 21.11 0.68 -1.35
CA ARG A 138 21.06 -0.43 -0.39
C ARG A 138 19.70 -1.11 -0.30
N SER A 139 18.76 -0.66 -1.14
CA SER A 139 17.37 -1.13 -1.11
C SER A 139 16.96 -1.69 -2.46
N SER A 140 16.12 -2.70 -2.44
CA SER A 140 15.38 -3.14 -3.62
C SER A 140 14.13 -2.29 -3.79
N ILE A 141 13.93 -1.73 -4.99
CA ILE A 141 12.81 -0.85 -5.27
C ILE A 141 11.73 -1.64 -6.00
N PHE A 142 10.50 -1.60 -5.50
CA PHE A 142 9.35 -2.26 -6.12
C PHE A 142 8.20 -1.28 -6.31
N GLU A 143 7.71 -1.23 -7.53
CA GLU A 143 6.53 -0.46 -7.90
C GLU A 143 5.26 -1.28 -7.67
N LEU A 144 4.35 -0.77 -6.84
CA LEU A 144 3.02 -1.33 -6.70
C LEU A 144 2.06 -0.63 -7.66
N GLN A 145 1.40 -1.41 -8.48
CA GLN A 145 0.42 -0.93 -9.46
C GLN A 145 -0.97 -0.83 -8.85
N PRO A 146 -1.87 0.01 -9.41
CA PRO A 146 -3.29 -0.06 -9.09
C PRO A 146 -3.79 -1.50 -9.21
N LEU A 147 -4.64 -1.92 -8.29
CA LEU A 147 -5.22 -3.26 -8.34
C LEU A 147 -6.15 -3.40 -9.55
N ALA A 148 -6.16 -4.57 -10.16
CA ALA A 148 -7.10 -4.87 -11.23
C ALA A 148 -8.54 -4.89 -10.70
N LYS A 149 -9.52 -4.67 -11.57
CA LYS A 149 -10.94 -4.68 -11.21
C LYS A 149 -11.34 -5.99 -10.51
N GLU A 150 -10.88 -7.11 -11.01
CA GLU A 150 -11.16 -8.44 -10.43
C GLU A 150 -10.50 -8.63 -9.06
N ASP A 151 -9.34 -8.02 -8.83
CA ASP A 151 -8.70 -8.01 -7.51
C ASP A 151 -9.56 -7.25 -6.50
N ILE A 152 -10.07 -6.09 -6.89
CA ILE A 152 -10.95 -5.27 -6.05
C ILE A 152 -12.25 -6.03 -5.75
N LYS A 153 -12.89 -6.67 -6.75
CA LYS A 153 -14.07 -7.51 -6.53
C LYS A 153 -13.79 -8.62 -5.52
N THR A 154 -12.66 -9.29 -5.65
CA THR A 154 -12.21 -10.32 -4.71
C THR A 154 -12.10 -9.77 -3.28
N LEU A 155 -11.51 -8.59 -3.12
CA LEU A 155 -11.37 -7.93 -1.81
C LEU A 155 -12.71 -7.51 -1.23
N ILE A 156 -13.61 -6.94 -2.03
CA ILE A 156 -14.96 -6.56 -1.61
C ILE A 156 -15.74 -7.81 -1.18
N THR A 157 -15.74 -8.86 -1.99
CA THR A 157 -16.42 -10.11 -1.68
C THR A 157 -15.93 -10.72 -0.37
N ARG A 158 -14.61 -10.77 -0.16
CA ARG A 158 -14.05 -11.18 1.13
C ARG A 158 -14.47 -10.27 2.28
N ALA A 159 -14.54 -8.95 2.06
CA ALA A 159 -14.96 -8.01 3.10
C ALA A 159 -16.40 -8.22 3.53
N VAL A 160 -17.30 -8.50 2.59
CA VAL A 160 -18.72 -8.70 2.88
C VAL A 160 -18.99 -10.05 3.53
N TYR A 161 -18.38 -11.12 3.05
CA TYR A 161 -18.77 -12.49 3.41
C TYR A 161 -17.84 -13.21 4.41
N ASP A 162 -16.60 -12.79 4.59
CA ASP A 162 -15.69 -13.42 5.55
C ASP A 162 -16.11 -13.08 6.98
N THR A 163 -16.46 -14.10 7.76
CA THR A 163 -16.94 -13.93 9.15
C THR A 163 -15.80 -13.72 10.16
N VAL A 164 -14.56 -14.02 9.81
CA VAL A 164 -13.38 -13.93 10.68
C VAL A 164 -12.62 -12.63 10.50
N LYS A 165 -12.32 -12.30 9.23
CA LYS A 165 -11.52 -11.12 8.88
C LYS A 165 -12.34 -9.99 8.25
N GLY A 166 -13.57 -10.28 7.82
CA GLY A 166 -14.48 -9.34 7.19
C GLY A 166 -15.67 -8.96 8.06
N MET A 167 -16.75 -8.59 7.40
CA MET A 167 -18.01 -8.16 8.01
C MET A 167 -19.13 -9.20 7.84
N GLY A 168 -18.81 -10.47 7.61
CA GLY A 168 -19.80 -11.52 7.36
C GLY A 168 -20.79 -11.74 8.51
N SER A 169 -20.44 -11.37 9.74
CA SER A 169 -21.36 -11.38 10.89
C SER A 169 -22.54 -10.41 10.77
N TYR A 170 -22.44 -9.39 9.94
CA TYR A 170 -23.52 -8.44 9.66
C TYR A 170 -24.58 -9.01 8.73
N GLN A 171 -24.30 -10.15 8.08
CA GLN A 171 -25.20 -10.79 7.11
C GLN A 171 -25.58 -9.86 5.94
N ALA A 172 -24.60 -9.08 5.47
CA ALA A 172 -24.78 -8.23 4.32
C ALA A 172 -24.69 -9.03 3.02
N VAL A 173 -25.39 -8.55 2.00
CA VAL A 173 -25.36 -9.04 0.62
C VAL A 173 -25.05 -7.85 -0.27
N ILE A 174 -24.08 -7.99 -1.16
CA ILE A 174 -23.78 -7.00 -2.19
C ILE A 174 -24.37 -7.44 -3.52
N GLU A 175 -25.08 -6.56 -4.20
CA GLU A 175 -25.60 -6.81 -5.53
C GLU A 175 -24.51 -6.73 -6.58
N GLU A 176 -24.65 -7.48 -7.69
CA GLU A 176 -23.58 -7.61 -8.69
C GLU A 176 -23.24 -6.28 -9.35
N ASP A 177 -24.24 -5.45 -9.65
CA ASP A 177 -24.05 -4.11 -10.20
C ASP A 177 -23.36 -3.15 -9.23
N ALA A 178 -23.65 -3.25 -7.92
CA ALA A 178 -22.97 -2.51 -6.87
C ALA A 178 -21.49 -2.95 -6.74
N LEU A 179 -21.23 -4.26 -6.83
CA LEU A 179 -19.90 -4.83 -6.82
C LEU A 179 -19.07 -4.35 -8.02
N GLU A 180 -19.66 -4.43 -9.22
CA GLU A 180 -19.05 -3.94 -10.47
C GLU A 180 -18.74 -2.45 -10.39
N PHE A 181 -19.71 -1.65 -9.92
CA PHE A 181 -19.56 -0.21 -9.78
C PHE A 181 -18.44 0.18 -8.81
N LEU A 182 -18.42 -0.42 -7.61
CA LEU A 182 -17.37 -0.13 -6.61
C LEU A 182 -15.99 -0.53 -7.10
N ALA A 183 -15.89 -1.66 -7.79
CA ALA A 183 -14.62 -2.12 -8.34
C ALA A 183 -14.09 -1.19 -9.42
N ASP A 184 -14.97 -0.65 -10.25
CA ASP A 184 -14.62 0.25 -11.34
C ASP A 184 -14.23 1.65 -10.81
N ILE A 185 -15.10 2.26 -10.00
CA ILE A 185 -14.94 3.64 -9.54
C ILE A 185 -13.77 3.82 -8.58
N SER A 186 -13.34 2.75 -7.89
CA SER A 186 -12.19 2.78 -6.97
C SER A 186 -10.87 3.00 -7.71
N GLY A 187 -10.79 2.73 -9.01
CA GLY A 187 -9.59 2.93 -9.82
C GLY A 187 -8.37 2.16 -9.30
N GLY A 188 -8.58 0.97 -8.74
CA GLY A 188 -7.53 0.12 -8.17
C GLY A 188 -7.08 0.48 -6.74
N ASP A 189 -7.79 1.41 -6.07
CA ASP A 189 -7.59 1.74 -4.66
C ASP A 189 -8.46 0.86 -3.75
N ALA A 190 -7.88 -0.21 -3.21
CA ALA A 190 -8.58 -1.12 -2.32
C ALA A 190 -9.10 -0.43 -1.04
N ARG A 191 -8.40 0.60 -0.54
CA ARG A 191 -8.82 1.32 0.67
C ARG A 191 -10.14 2.06 0.40
N SER A 192 -10.23 2.73 -0.74
CA SER A 192 -11.46 3.43 -1.14
C SER A 192 -12.64 2.48 -1.28
N ALA A 193 -12.45 1.35 -1.99
CA ALA A 193 -13.48 0.34 -2.17
C ALA A 193 -13.95 -0.28 -0.84
N LEU A 194 -13.02 -0.69 0.01
CA LEU A 194 -13.33 -1.32 1.29
C LEU A 194 -14.00 -0.35 2.28
N ASN A 195 -13.58 0.92 2.31
CA ASN A 195 -14.24 1.94 3.15
C ASN A 195 -15.68 2.19 2.70
N ALA A 196 -15.95 2.21 1.38
CA ALA A 196 -17.31 2.37 0.87
C ALA A 196 -18.20 1.19 1.28
N VAL A 197 -17.70 -0.04 1.17
CA VAL A 197 -18.41 -1.25 1.62
C VAL A 197 -18.66 -1.23 3.12
N GLU A 198 -17.66 -0.90 3.92
CA GLU A 198 -17.80 -0.79 5.38
C GLU A 198 -18.87 0.23 5.75
N LEU A 199 -18.83 1.43 5.16
CA LEU A 199 -19.81 2.48 5.38
C LEU A 199 -21.20 2.00 4.98
N GLY A 200 -21.38 1.39 3.81
CA GLY A 200 -22.63 0.85 3.34
C GLY A 200 -23.23 -0.19 4.29
N ILE A 201 -22.40 -1.12 4.79
CA ILE A 201 -22.87 -2.13 5.75
C ILE A 201 -23.30 -1.50 7.09
N LEU A 202 -22.56 -0.51 7.57
CA LEU A 202 -22.82 0.10 8.88
C LEU A 202 -23.99 1.08 8.89
N THR A 203 -24.36 1.65 7.73
CA THR A 203 -25.38 2.70 7.65
C THR A 203 -26.69 2.26 7.01
N THR A 204 -26.71 1.10 6.33
CA THR A 204 -27.92 0.59 5.67
C THR A 204 -28.76 -0.23 6.64
N GLU A 205 -30.04 0.04 6.69
CA GLU A 205 -31.00 -0.73 7.48
C GLU A 205 -31.21 -2.14 6.91
N ARG A 206 -31.62 -3.07 7.78
CA ARG A 206 -31.92 -4.43 7.36
C ARG A 206 -33.22 -4.49 6.57
N GLY A 207 -33.24 -5.22 5.48
CA GLY A 207 -34.45 -5.51 4.70
C GLY A 207 -35.40 -6.45 5.45
N ALA A 208 -36.55 -6.71 4.83
CA ALA A 208 -37.57 -7.60 5.37
C ALA A 208 -37.09 -9.06 5.58
N ASP A 209 -36.04 -9.47 4.86
CA ASP A 209 -35.36 -10.76 4.99
C ASP A 209 -34.30 -10.79 6.12
N GLY A 210 -34.15 -9.69 6.87
CA GLY A 210 -33.20 -9.54 7.95
C GLY A 210 -31.76 -9.29 7.50
N LYS A 211 -31.49 -9.15 6.19
CA LYS A 211 -30.17 -8.90 5.63
C LYS A 211 -29.96 -7.41 5.30
N ILE A 212 -28.72 -7.00 5.21
CA ILE A 212 -28.32 -5.68 4.72
C ILE A 212 -28.03 -5.80 3.23
N HIS A 213 -28.74 -5.05 2.40
CA HIS A 213 -28.56 -5.07 0.95
C HIS A 213 -27.74 -3.86 0.50
N ILE A 214 -26.56 -4.13 -0.04
CA ILE A 214 -25.73 -3.11 -0.66
C ILE A 214 -26.09 -3.05 -2.14
N THR A 215 -27.04 -2.16 -2.45
CA THR A 215 -27.50 -1.87 -3.81
C THR A 215 -26.58 -0.87 -4.50
N LEU A 216 -26.77 -0.66 -5.80
CA LEU A 216 -26.02 0.35 -6.56
C LEU A 216 -26.21 1.76 -5.98
N ASP A 217 -27.42 2.11 -5.52
CA ASP A 217 -27.69 3.40 -4.89
C ASP A 217 -26.88 3.58 -3.62
N VAL A 218 -26.92 2.60 -2.71
CA VAL A 218 -26.13 2.60 -1.48
C VAL A 218 -24.62 2.70 -1.80
N ALA A 219 -24.15 1.93 -2.76
CA ALA A 219 -22.74 1.94 -3.17
C ALA A 219 -22.32 3.32 -3.71
N SER A 220 -23.19 3.95 -4.50
CA SER A 220 -22.92 5.27 -5.10
C SER A 220 -22.87 6.39 -4.06
N GLU A 221 -23.68 6.30 -3.00
CA GLU A 221 -23.65 7.25 -1.89
C GLU A 221 -22.41 7.08 -0.99
N CYS A 222 -21.98 5.83 -0.79
CA CYS A 222 -20.87 5.52 0.12
C CYS A 222 -19.50 5.80 -0.48
N ILE A 223 -19.35 5.79 -1.81
CA ILE A 223 -18.08 6.03 -2.43
C ILE A 223 -17.90 7.51 -2.77
N GLN A 224 -17.00 8.17 -2.07
CA GLN A 224 -16.64 9.55 -2.41
C GLN A 224 -15.81 9.55 -3.70
N LYS A 225 -16.32 10.22 -4.75
CA LYS A 225 -15.55 10.43 -5.98
C LYS A 225 -14.24 11.13 -5.65
N ARG A 226 -13.12 10.53 -6.01
CA ARG A 226 -11.84 11.24 -6.05
C ARG A 226 -11.99 12.43 -6.99
N VAL A 227 -11.90 13.63 -6.44
CA VAL A 227 -11.57 14.80 -7.26
C VAL A 227 -10.18 14.52 -7.80
N VAL A 228 -10.03 14.44 -9.12
CA VAL A 228 -8.71 14.38 -9.76
C VAL A 228 -7.96 15.63 -9.30
N LYS A 229 -7.15 15.50 -8.26
CA LYS A 229 -6.24 16.55 -7.87
C LYS A 229 -5.08 16.51 -8.85
N TYR A 230 -5.05 17.51 -9.73
CA TYR A 230 -3.85 17.80 -10.50
C TYR A 230 -2.75 18.14 -9.49
N ASP A 231 -1.82 17.22 -9.31
CA ASP A 231 -0.67 17.44 -8.45
C ASP A 231 0.39 18.23 -9.24
N LYS A 232 0.59 19.50 -8.86
CA LYS A 232 1.56 20.38 -9.51
C LYS A 232 3.03 19.96 -9.33
N THR A 233 3.31 19.02 -8.44
CA THR A 233 4.67 18.63 -8.06
C THR A 233 4.97 17.14 -8.20
N GLY A 234 3.97 16.31 -8.52
CA GLY A 234 4.13 14.86 -8.67
C GLY A 234 4.52 14.40 -10.08
N ASP A 235 4.79 13.11 -10.21
CA ASP A 235 5.20 12.46 -11.48
C ASP A 235 4.19 12.72 -12.61
N ASN A 236 2.88 12.76 -12.30
CA ASN A 236 1.83 13.10 -13.27
C ASN A 236 2.02 14.50 -13.88
N HIS A 237 2.60 15.44 -13.15
CA HIS A 237 2.88 16.76 -13.67
C HIS A 237 3.99 16.71 -14.73
N TYR A 238 5.07 15.99 -14.46
CA TYR A 238 6.18 15.81 -15.42
C TYR A 238 5.76 15.00 -16.62
N ASP A 239 4.96 13.97 -16.44
CA ASP A 239 4.43 13.15 -17.53
C ASP A 239 3.46 13.96 -18.41
N THR A 240 2.57 14.75 -17.81
CA THR A 240 1.65 15.65 -18.54
C THR A 240 2.41 16.71 -19.32
N ILE A 241 3.41 17.37 -18.70
CA ILE A 241 4.24 18.35 -19.40
C ILE A 241 5.03 17.68 -20.52
N SER A 242 5.59 16.52 -20.29
CA SER A 242 6.35 15.77 -21.29
C SER A 242 5.47 15.36 -22.46
N ALA A 243 4.25 14.89 -22.21
CA ALA A 243 3.26 14.55 -23.23
C ALA A 243 2.85 15.81 -24.03
N PHE A 244 2.57 16.91 -23.34
CA PHE A 244 2.22 18.19 -23.97
C PHE A 244 3.35 18.73 -24.86
N ILE A 245 4.60 18.70 -24.39
CA ILE A 245 5.75 19.12 -25.20
C ILE A 245 5.93 18.22 -26.43
N LYS A 246 5.71 16.90 -26.29
CA LYS A 246 5.79 15.95 -27.41
C LYS A 246 4.69 16.19 -28.43
N SER A 247 3.46 16.47 -28.02
CA SER A 247 2.35 16.79 -28.92
C SER A 247 2.59 18.09 -29.67
N MET A 248 3.10 19.11 -29.00
CA MET A 248 3.50 20.36 -29.66
C MET A 248 4.61 20.16 -30.72
N ARG A 249 5.63 19.36 -30.41
CA ARG A 249 6.71 19.01 -31.33
C ARG A 249 6.23 18.18 -32.53
N GLY A 250 5.23 17.33 -32.29
CA GLY A 250 4.57 16.51 -33.31
C GLY A 250 3.54 17.29 -34.14
N SER A 251 3.26 18.57 -33.81
CA SER A 251 2.20 19.39 -34.41
C SER A 251 0.82 18.69 -34.36
N ASP A 252 0.55 17.97 -33.29
CA ASP A 252 -0.72 17.26 -33.06
C ASP A 252 -1.58 18.05 -32.05
N PRO A 253 -2.56 18.83 -32.51
CA PRO A 253 -3.40 19.65 -31.64
C PRO A 253 -4.38 18.79 -30.81
N ASP A 254 -4.80 17.64 -31.30
CA ASP A 254 -5.78 16.78 -30.63
C ASP A 254 -5.14 16.03 -29.44
N ALA A 255 -3.85 15.73 -29.52
CA ALA A 255 -3.08 15.15 -28.43
C ALA A 255 -2.61 16.18 -27.38
N ALA A 256 -2.80 17.48 -27.63
CA ALA A 256 -2.41 18.57 -26.73
C ALA A 256 -3.56 18.99 -25.78
N VAL A 257 -4.79 18.58 -26.03
CA VAL A 257 -5.99 18.86 -25.25
C VAL A 257 -6.27 17.70 -24.29
#